data_08d28a9b8fc3566473a3468c1ae0b7b1
#
_entry.id   08d28a9b8fc3566473a3468c1ae0b7b1
#
_cell.length_a   1.000
_cell.length_b   1.000
_cell.length_c   1.000
_cell.angle_alpha   90.00
_cell.angle_beta   90.00
_cell.angle_gamma   90.00
#
_symmetry.space_group_name_H-M   'P 1'
#
loop_
_entity.id
_entity.type
_entity.pdbx_description
1 polymer ?
#
loop_
_entity_poly.entity_id
_entity_poly.type
_entity_poly.pdbx_seq_one_letter_code
_entity_poly.pdbx_strand_id
1 'polypeptide(L)'
;MKKFVKWCVELFAWNLYHSRKQAFFAVIVILSMIATVLLSFPIAAQNLPTRSELRGVWLTNIDSEVLFERNRLKNALQRLDELNFNTVYPAVWNWGYTLYPSKVAAKVIGRSLDPTPGLQGRDMLKEIVDEGHKQGLTVIPWFEFGFMAPADSLLAKNRPQWLTSRSNGTKIVKEGIHDRVWLNPFHPDVQKFIQDLIVEIVRNYDIDGIQFDDHFGLPSELGYDAYTVALYKKEHRGKAPSKNPEDPEWVRWRANKITDFMKRVFTAIKTTKKNCLVSVAPNPQRFSYEYFLADWQKWERLGLVEELVLQIYRDDLNVFIKELEYPEVKTARSHIPVSIGIITGLKNKSIPFAQIQNQVQKVRDRNFAGVSFFFYESLWNFSKESASVRQASLQKMFPTPANYPNLLAGWKP
;
A
#
# COMPACT_ATOMS: atom_id res chain seq x y z
N MET A 1 -30.15 88.50 -38.25
CA MET A 1 -30.78 87.31 -37.65
C MET A 1 -30.22 85.96 -38.19
N LYS A 2 -30.09 85.70 -39.48
CA LYS A 2 -29.62 84.41 -40.03
C LYS A 2 -28.22 83.96 -39.54
N LYS A 3 -27.24 84.85 -39.36
CA LYS A 3 -25.90 84.53 -38.92
C LYS A 3 -25.86 84.15 -37.43
N PHE A 4 -26.68 84.76 -36.58
CA PHE A 4 -26.76 84.43 -35.15
C PHE A 4 -27.39 83.07 -34.85
N VAL A 5 -28.45 82.73 -35.61
CA VAL A 5 -29.14 81.46 -35.54
C VAL A 5 -28.18 80.29 -35.93
N LYS A 6 -27.39 80.51 -36.99
CA LYS A 6 -26.41 79.50 -37.46
C LYS A 6 -25.34 79.30 -36.43
N TRP A 7 -24.82 80.35 -35.78
CA TRP A 7 -23.82 80.25 -34.71
C TRP A 7 -24.37 79.52 -33.48
N CYS A 8 -25.59 79.81 -33.07
CA CYS A 8 -26.23 79.09 -31.96
C CYS A 8 -26.42 77.59 -32.27
N VAL A 9 -26.80 77.24 -33.50
CA VAL A 9 -26.94 75.81 -33.87
C VAL A 9 -25.60 75.08 -33.91
N GLU A 10 -24.53 75.74 -34.37
CA GLU A 10 -23.20 75.21 -34.42
C GLU A 10 -22.62 75.03 -33.01
N LEU A 11 -22.87 75.97 -32.09
CA LEU A 11 -22.46 75.85 -30.68
C LEU A 11 -23.23 74.75 -29.94
N PHE A 12 -24.49 74.57 -30.21
CA PHE A 12 -25.32 73.53 -29.64
C PHE A 12 -24.91 72.13 -30.14
N ALA A 13 -24.61 72.02 -31.43
CA ALA A 13 -24.09 70.79 -32.02
C ALA A 13 -22.71 70.47 -31.53
N TRP A 14 -21.82 71.43 -31.33
CA TRP A 14 -20.51 71.30 -30.81
C TRP A 14 -20.54 70.84 -29.32
N ASN A 15 -21.43 71.39 -28.50
CA ASN A 15 -21.65 71.01 -27.11
C ASN A 15 -22.24 69.57 -26.98
N LEU A 16 -23.21 69.23 -27.86
CA LEU A 16 -23.80 67.91 -27.91
C LEU A 16 -22.77 66.83 -28.36
N TYR A 17 -21.89 67.18 -29.29
CA TYR A 17 -20.82 66.32 -29.76
C TYR A 17 -19.74 66.03 -28.64
N HIS A 18 -19.34 67.08 -27.91
CA HIS A 18 -18.37 67.00 -26.82
C HIS A 18 -18.96 66.25 -25.63
N SER A 19 -20.21 66.48 -25.29
CA SER A 19 -20.88 65.75 -24.20
C SER A 19 -21.02 64.26 -24.49
N ARG A 20 -21.32 63.90 -25.73
CA ARG A 20 -21.37 62.49 -26.16
C ARG A 20 -20.00 61.82 -26.16
N LYS A 21 -18.94 62.52 -26.59
CA LYS A 21 -17.57 61.98 -26.49
C LYS A 21 -17.14 61.80 -25.04
N GLN A 22 -17.44 62.75 -24.17
CA GLN A 22 -17.14 62.61 -22.73
C GLN A 22 -17.91 61.46 -22.07
N ALA A 23 -19.19 61.32 -22.41
CA ALA A 23 -19.99 60.15 -21.95
C ALA A 23 -19.45 58.81 -22.49
N PHE A 24 -19.01 58.78 -23.75
CA PHE A 24 -18.42 57.57 -24.34
C PHE A 24 -17.09 57.21 -23.70
N PHE A 25 -16.24 58.22 -23.45
CA PHE A 25 -14.95 58.00 -22.68
C PHE A 25 -15.22 57.56 -21.26
N ALA A 26 -16.18 58.12 -20.56
CA ALA A 26 -16.55 57.68 -19.21
C ALA A 26 -17.05 56.24 -19.18
N VAL A 27 -17.84 55.79 -20.16
CA VAL A 27 -18.30 54.40 -20.28
C VAL A 27 -17.13 53.47 -20.57
N ILE A 28 -16.16 53.82 -21.42
CA ILE A 28 -14.97 53.01 -21.68
C ILE A 28 -14.11 52.89 -20.43
N VAL A 29 -13.91 53.98 -19.66
CA VAL A 29 -13.14 53.95 -18.41
C VAL A 29 -13.86 53.10 -17.37
N ILE A 30 -15.18 53.19 -17.23
CA ILE A 30 -15.95 52.35 -16.30
C ILE A 30 -15.86 50.88 -16.71
N LEU A 31 -16.01 50.56 -18.00
CA LEU A 31 -15.90 49.20 -18.52
C LEU A 31 -14.47 48.62 -18.31
N SER A 32 -13.43 49.45 -18.52
CA SER A 32 -12.05 49.03 -18.26
C SER A 32 -11.77 48.83 -16.77
N MET A 33 -12.32 49.66 -15.88
CA MET A 33 -12.25 49.45 -14.44
C MET A 33 -12.99 48.20 -13.99
N ILE A 34 -14.18 47.94 -14.53
CA ILE A 34 -14.94 46.71 -14.27
C ILE A 34 -14.16 45.50 -14.77
N ALA A 35 -13.55 45.53 -15.94
CA ALA A 35 -12.74 44.45 -16.48
C ALA A 35 -11.49 44.23 -15.62
N THR A 36 -10.82 45.30 -15.13
CA THR A 36 -9.67 45.20 -14.24
C THR A 36 -10.05 44.63 -12.85
N VAL A 37 -11.22 45.01 -12.33
CA VAL A 37 -11.73 44.47 -11.07
C VAL A 37 -12.12 43.00 -11.24
N LEU A 38 -12.75 42.61 -12.35
CA LEU A 38 -13.10 41.20 -12.63
C LEU A 38 -11.85 40.32 -12.85
N LEU A 39 -10.75 40.89 -13.41
CA LEU A 39 -9.49 40.19 -13.59
C LEU A 39 -8.64 40.18 -12.29
N SER A 40 -8.94 41.02 -11.32
CA SER A 40 -8.21 41.12 -10.03
C SER A 40 -8.82 40.26 -8.94
N PHE A 41 -10.01 39.67 -9.13
CA PHE A 41 -10.45 38.60 -8.25
C PHE A 41 -9.57 37.40 -8.55
N PRO A 42 -8.76 36.90 -7.60
CA PRO A 42 -8.18 35.59 -7.76
C PRO A 42 -9.39 34.68 -8.01
N ILE A 43 -9.41 34.01 -9.14
CA ILE A 43 -10.26 32.84 -9.31
C ILE A 43 -9.87 31.96 -8.13
N ALA A 44 -10.64 32.02 -7.04
CA ALA A 44 -10.54 31.04 -6.00
C ALA A 44 -10.68 29.73 -6.76
N ALA A 45 -9.57 29.02 -6.90
CA ALA A 45 -9.61 27.66 -7.43
C ALA A 45 -10.70 27.01 -6.59
N GLN A 46 -11.87 26.77 -7.20
CA GLN A 46 -12.90 25.98 -6.55
C GLN A 46 -12.17 24.74 -6.16
N ASN A 47 -11.94 24.55 -4.87
CA ASN A 47 -11.48 23.30 -4.32
C ASN A 47 -12.54 22.28 -4.69
N LEU A 48 -12.46 21.76 -5.92
CA LEU A 48 -13.18 20.56 -6.30
C LEU A 48 -12.88 19.58 -5.17
N PRO A 49 -13.89 18.97 -4.56
CA PRO A 49 -13.66 18.02 -3.49
C PRO A 49 -12.64 17.02 -4.01
N THR A 50 -11.43 17.07 -3.45
CA THR A 50 -10.35 16.17 -3.84
C THR A 50 -10.86 14.77 -3.57
N ARG A 51 -10.90 13.94 -4.61
CA ARG A 51 -11.35 12.55 -4.50
C ARG A 51 -10.51 11.88 -3.41
N SER A 52 -11.16 11.20 -2.50
CA SER A 52 -10.45 10.28 -1.59
C SER A 52 -10.28 8.96 -2.33
N GLU A 53 -9.04 8.60 -2.65
CA GLU A 53 -8.69 7.37 -3.37
C GLU A 53 -7.27 6.96 -3.03
N LEU A 54 -7.07 5.76 -2.50
CA LEU A 54 -5.74 5.18 -2.36
C LEU A 54 -5.16 4.87 -3.75
N ARG A 55 -3.96 5.36 -4.00
CA ARG A 55 -3.17 5.11 -5.21
C ARG A 55 -1.79 4.65 -4.79
N GLY A 56 -1.70 3.37 -4.49
CA GLY A 56 -0.52 2.77 -3.90
C GLY A 56 0.36 2.04 -4.91
N VAL A 57 1.60 1.81 -4.50
CA VAL A 57 2.53 0.93 -5.23
C VAL A 57 3.49 0.25 -4.26
N TRP A 58 3.74 -1.05 -4.47
CA TRP A 58 4.77 -1.77 -3.75
C TRP A 58 6.16 -1.51 -4.35
N LEU A 59 7.12 -1.20 -3.46
CA LEU A 59 8.54 -1.10 -3.80
C LEU A 59 9.22 -2.37 -3.27
N THR A 60 9.50 -3.31 -4.16
CA THR A 60 10.11 -4.58 -3.78
C THR A 60 11.62 -4.58 -4.02
N ASN A 61 12.32 -5.48 -3.35
CA ASN A 61 13.74 -5.81 -3.58
C ASN A 61 13.92 -7.02 -4.51
N ILE A 62 12.82 -7.59 -5.04
CA ILE A 62 12.82 -8.68 -6.00
C ILE A 62 12.52 -8.12 -7.38
N ASP A 63 13.34 -8.49 -8.38
CA ASP A 63 13.23 -7.99 -9.76
C ASP A 63 13.17 -6.46 -9.86
N SER A 64 13.75 -5.74 -8.89
CA SER A 64 13.79 -4.29 -8.79
C SER A 64 15.06 -3.81 -8.12
N GLU A 65 15.62 -2.72 -8.63
CA GLU A 65 16.77 -2.03 -8.06
C GLU A 65 16.38 -0.75 -7.30
N VAL A 66 15.08 -0.45 -7.21
CA VAL A 66 14.59 0.83 -6.69
C VAL A 66 15.02 1.09 -5.25
N LEU A 67 15.13 0.06 -4.42
CA LEU A 67 15.53 0.17 -3.01
C LEU A 67 17.06 0.19 -2.83
N PHE A 68 17.83 -0.24 -3.83
CA PHE A 68 19.27 -0.44 -3.70
C PHE A 68 20.12 0.77 -4.13
N GLU A 69 19.53 1.78 -4.76
CA GLU A 69 20.21 2.99 -5.19
C GLU A 69 19.47 4.26 -4.73
N ARG A 70 20.17 5.15 -4.01
CA ARG A 70 19.58 6.40 -3.44
C ARG A 70 18.95 7.29 -4.52
N ASN A 71 19.65 7.54 -5.62
CA ASN A 71 19.13 8.42 -6.67
C ASN A 71 17.95 7.79 -7.40
N ARG A 72 18.00 6.46 -7.64
CA ARG A 72 16.89 5.73 -8.25
C ARG A 72 15.65 5.77 -7.38
N LEU A 73 15.82 5.56 -6.07
CA LEU A 73 14.75 5.67 -5.09
C LEU A 73 14.12 7.06 -5.08
N LYS A 74 14.95 8.11 -4.98
CA LYS A 74 14.47 9.50 -4.99
C LYS A 74 13.70 9.83 -6.27
N ASN A 75 14.25 9.47 -7.43
CA ASN A 75 13.59 9.69 -8.73
C ASN A 75 12.28 8.88 -8.84
N ALA A 76 12.23 7.69 -8.25
CA ALA A 76 11.01 6.88 -8.23
C ALA A 76 9.90 7.55 -7.41
N LEU A 77 10.21 8.03 -6.21
CA LEU A 77 9.24 8.72 -5.34
C LEU A 77 8.73 10.01 -6.00
N GLN A 78 9.64 10.81 -6.57
CA GLN A 78 9.26 12.01 -7.32
C GLN A 78 8.35 11.67 -8.51
N ARG A 79 8.69 10.64 -9.31
CA ARG A 79 7.87 10.20 -10.45
C ARG A 79 6.49 9.73 -10.02
N LEU A 80 6.37 9.08 -8.88
CA LEU A 80 5.09 8.64 -8.33
C LEU A 80 4.22 9.83 -7.93
N ASP A 81 4.77 10.83 -7.27
CA ASP A 81 4.07 12.09 -6.94
C ASP A 81 3.60 12.80 -8.21
N GLU A 82 4.48 13.00 -9.20
CA GLU A 82 4.15 13.60 -10.51
C GLU A 82 3.01 12.88 -11.25
N LEU A 83 2.78 11.59 -10.93
CA LEU A 83 1.70 10.77 -11.47
C LEU A 83 0.50 10.66 -10.53
N ASN A 84 0.46 11.49 -9.50
CA ASN A 84 -0.62 11.55 -8.52
C ASN A 84 -0.87 10.24 -7.75
N PHE A 85 0.20 9.45 -7.52
CA PHE A 85 0.20 8.43 -6.47
C PHE A 85 0.28 9.09 -5.11
N ASN A 86 -0.19 8.42 -4.06
CA ASN A 86 -0.19 8.96 -2.72
C ASN A 86 0.32 7.98 -1.64
N THR A 87 0.67 6.75 -2.02
CA THR A 87 1.08 5.73 -1.04
C THR A 87 2.16 4.82 -1.61
N VAL A 88 3.16 4.51 -0.79
CA VAL A 88 4.19 3.52 -1.11
C VAL A 88 4.30 2.47 0.00
N TYR A 89 4.48 1.21 -0.43
CA TYR A 89 4.67 0.05 0.44
C TYR A 89 6.07 -0.54 0.20
N PRO A 90 7.13 0.02 0.81
CA PRO A 90 8.49 -0.50 0.64
C PRO A 90 8.69 -1.79 1.41
N ALA A 91 9.30 -2.81 0.78
CA ALA A 91 9.72 -4.02 1.47
C ALA A 91 10.80 -3.70 2.51
N VAL A 92 10.65 -4.19 3.73
CA VAL A 92 11.57 -3.96 4.85
C VAL A 92 12.09 -5.25 5.50
N TRP A 93 11.37 -6.36 5.30
CA TRP A 93 11.73 -7.69 5.77
C TRP A 93 11.51 -8.70 4.66
N ASN A 94 12.59 -9.18 4.06
CA ASN A 94 12.56 -10.12 2.94
C ASN A 94 13.85 -10.95 2.91
N TRP A 95 13.84 -12.14 2.31
CA TRP A 95 14.98 -13.05 2.18
C TRP A 95 15.69 -13.42 3.50
N GLY A 96 14.99 -13.28 4.64
CA GLY A 96 15.56 -13.54 5.95
C GLY A 96 16.49 -12.43 6.45
N TYR A 97 16.39 -11.23 5.89
CA TYR A 97 17.12 -10.02 6.28
C TYR A 97 16.20 -8.81 6.39
N THR A 98 16.63 -7.82 7.16
CA THR A 98 16.02 -6.48 7.16
C THR A 98 16.69 -5.61 6.08
N LEU A 99 15.90 -4.78 5.38
CA LEU A 99 16.40 -3.83 4.38
C LEU A 99 16.70 -2.45 5.02
N TYR A 100 16.64 -2.37 6.33
CA TYR A 100 17.03 -1.23 7.16
C TYR A 100 18.00 -1.69 8.26
N PRO A 101 18.86 -0.82 8.82
CA PRO A 101 19.78 -1.18 9.89
C PRO A 101 19.03 -1.58 11.18
N SER A 102 19.00 -2.88 11.49
CA SER A 102 18.28 -3.44 12.63
C SER A 102 19.20 -3.99 13.71
N LYS A 103 19.06 -3.51 14.94
CA LYS A 103 19.74 -4.05 16.11
C LYS A 103 19.16 -5.42 16.50
N VAL A 104 17.86 -5.61 16.29
CA VAL A 104 17.16 -6.87 16.54
C VAL A 104 17.67 -7.96 15.60
N ALA A 105 17.75 -7.67 14.30
CA ALA A 105 18.32 -8.58 13.31
C ALA A 105 19.79 -8.92 13.61
N ALA A 106 20.61 -7.92 13.95
CA ALA A 106 22.01 -8.13 14.32
C ALA A 106 22.18 -9.16 15.45
N LYS A 107 21.35 -9.04 16.48
CA LYS A 107 21.38 -9.95 17.66
C LYS A 107 20.96 -11.38 17.34
N VAL A 108 19.98 -11.57 16.46
CA VAL A 108 19.36 -12.88 16.17
C VAL A 108 20.00 -13.57 15.00
N ILE A 109 20.25 -12.84 13.92
CA ILE A 109 20.75 -13.33 12.62
C ILE A 109 22.27 -13.25 12.57
N GLY A 110 22.89 -12.28 13.29
CA GLY A 110 24.31 -11.94 13.18
C GLY A 110 24.60 -10.89 12.12
N ARG A 111 23.54 -10.31 11.49
CA ARG A 111 23.62 -9.21 10.54
C ARG A 111 22.52 -8.20 10.81
N SER A 112 22.87 -6.91 10.73
CA SER A 112 21.92 -5.81 10.95
C SER A 112 21.20 -5.38 9.68
N LEU A 113 21.62 -5.85 8.51
CA LEU A 113 21.18 -5.38 7.20
C LEU A 113 21.38 -6.47 6.16
N ASP A 114 20.52 -6.49 5.13
CA ASP A 114 20.71 -7.31 3.94
C ASP A 114 22.10 -7.08 3.33
N PRO A 115 22.82 -8.13 2.89
CA PRO A 115 24.19 -8.01 2.39
C PRO A 115 24.33 -7.31 1.02
N THR A 116 23.24 -6.97 0.35
CA THR A 116 23.27 -6.32 -0.97
C THR A 116 24.12 -5.03 -0.92
N PRO A 117 25.11 -4.88 -1.83
CA PRO A 117 26.04 -3.74 -1.79
C PRO A 117 25.35 -2.37 -1.74
N GLY A 118 24.25 -2.20 -2.47
CA GLY A 118 23.52 -0.94 -2.55
C GLY A 118 22.85 -0.50 -1.26
N LEU A 119 22.75 -1.38 -0.26
CA LEU A 119 22.22 -1.05 1.08
C LEU A 119 23.32 -0.73 2.10
N GLN A 120 24.60 -1.09 1.81
CA GLN A 120 25.66 -0.91 2.79
C GLN A 120 25.94 0.58 3.07
N GLY A 121 26.06 0.93 4.35
CA GLY A 121 26.25 2.32 4.80
C GLY A 121 25.04 3.24 4.62
N ARG A 122 23.87 2.67 4.34
CA ARG A 122 22.60 3.40 4.14
C ARG A 122 21.54 2.97 5.15
N ASP A 123 20.62 3.88 5.40
CA ASP A 123 19.33 3.58 6.01
C ASP A 123 18.22 3.83 4.96
N MET A 124 17.95 2.82 4.15
CA MET A 124 17.00 2.89 3.04
C MET A 124 15.60 3.28 3.52
N LEU A 125 15.15 2.75 4.66
CA LEU A 125 13.83 3.07 5.20
C LEU A 125 13.73 4.53 5.63
N LYS A 126 14.77 5.07 6.29
CA LYS A 126 14.83 6.50 6.61
C LYS A 126 14.80 7.36 5.36
N GLU A 127 15.55 6.98 4.33
CA GLU A 127 15.55 7.70 3.04
C GLU A 127 14.16 7.73 2.40
N ILE A 128 13.42 6.60 2.41
CA ILE A 128 12.05 6.55 1.86
C ILE A 128 11.09 7.41 2.67
N VAL A 129 11.16 7.37 4.00
CA VAL A 129 10.30 8.19 4.87
C VAL A 129 10.55 9.67 4.61
N ASP A 130 11.83 10.09 4.65
CA ASP A 130 12.20 11.48 4.47
C ASP A 130 11.81 12.02 3.07
N GLU A 131 12.14 11.29 2.00
CA GLU A 131 11.84 11.72 0.62
C GLU A 131 10.36 11.51 0.27
N GLY A 132 9.73 10.43 0.74
CA GLY A 132 8.31 10.17 0.51
C GLY A 132 7.42 11.25 1.12
N HIS A 133 7.66 11.62 2.36
CA HIS A 133 6.91 12.70 3.03
C HIS A 133 7.12 14.06 2.37
N LYS A 134 8.33 14.36 1.84
CA LYS A 134 8.56 15.59 1.05
C LYS A 134 7.72 15.65 -0.22
N GLN A 135 7.40 14.48 -0.80
CA GLN A 135 6.53 14.35 -1.97
C GLN A 135 5.05 14.17 -1.59
N GLY A 136 4.69 14.26 -0.31
CA GLY A 136 3.32 14.06 0.16
C GLY A 136 2.83 12.60 0.10
N LEU A 137 3.74 11.63 -0.02
CA LEU A 137 3.40 10.21 -0.06
C LEU A 137 3.25 9.65 1.36
N THR A 138 2.21 8.85 1.57
CA THR A 138 2.05 7.99 2.74
C THR A 138 3.03 6.82 2.64
N VAL A 139 3.82 6.57 3.68
CA VAL A 139 4.85 5.52 3.70
C VAL A 139 4.48 4.42 4.68
N ILE A 140 4.15 3.25 4.17
CA ILE A 140 3.73 2.08 4.93
C ILE A 140 4.69 0.91 4.65
N PRO A 141 5.73 0.70 5.46
CA PRO A 141 6.66 -0.41 5.30
C PRO A 141 5.94 -1.77 5.20
N TRP A 142 6.32 -2.57 4.20
CA TRP A 142 5.77 -3.88 3.94
C TRP A 142 6.69 -4.97 4.52
N PHE A 143 6.18 -5.68 5.51
CA PHE A 143 6.82 -6.80 6.19
C PHE A 143 6.54 -8.09 5.43
N GLU A 144 7.07 -8.19 4.20
CA GLU A 144 6.70 -9.15 3.15
C GLU A 144 6.86 -10.61 3.58
N PHE A 145 8.04 -10.97 4.09
CA PHE A 145 8.32 -12.38 4.40
C PHE A 145 7.66 -12.89 5.69
N GLY A 146 7.14 -12.02 6.54
CA GLY A 146 6.46 -12.49 7.76
C GLY A 146 7.28 -13.55 8.51
N PHE A 147 6.78 -14.79 8.54
CA PHE A 147 7.46 -15.95 9.12
C PHE A 147 8.29 -16.76 8.11
N MET A 148 8.25 -16.44 6.84
CA MET A 148 9.00 -17.14 5.78
C MET A 148 10.48 -16.73 5.78
N ALA A 149 11.33 -17.66 5.39
CA ALA A 149 12.75 -17.39 5.11
C ALA A 149 13.27 -18.35 4.03
N PRO A 150 14.34 -17.98 3.29
CA PRO A 150 15.05 -18.94 2.44
C PRO A 150 15.60 -20.10 3.28
N ALA A 151 15.55 -21.32 2.74
CA ALA A 151 16.02 -22.51 3.45
C ALA A 151 17.52 -22.47 3.75
N ASP A 152 18.30 -21.76 2.95
CA ASP A 152 19.75 -21.58 3.08
C ASP A 152 20.14 -20.29 3.81
N SER A 153 19.18 -19.49 4.29
CA SER A 153 19.42 -18.22 4.99
C SER A 153 20.23 -18.41 6.29
N LEU A 154 20.94 -17.37 6.71
CA LEU A 154 21.62 -17.34 8.01
C LEU A 154 20.64 -17.52 9.16
N LEU A 155 19.43 -16.98 9.04
CA LEU A 155 18.38 -17.14 10.04
C LEU A 155 18.00 -18.63 10.23
N ALA A 156 17.75 -19.34 9.12
CA ALA A 156 17.42 -20.77 9.17
C ALA A 156 18.58 -21.62 9.73
N LYS A 157 19.81 -21.31 9.34
CA LYS A 157 21.03 -22.00 9.83
C LYS A 157 21.31 -21.74 11.31
N ASN A 158 21.15 -20.48 11.76
CA ASN A 158 21.46 -20.08 13.13
C ASN A 158 20.34 -20.42 14.13
N ARG A 159 19.11 -20.65 13.65
CA ARG A 159 17.93 -20.93 14.48
C ARG A 159 17.12 -22.14 13.97
N PRO A 160 17.74 -23.32 13.76
CA PRO A 160 17.04 -24.49 13.20
C PRO A 160 15.90 -24.98 14.10
N GLN A 161 15.94 -24.68 15.41
CA GLN A 161 14.91 -25.00 16.39
C GLN A 161 13.66 -24.10 16.26
N TRP A 162 13.77 -22.98 15.54
CA TRP A 162 12.63 -22.10 15.26
C TRP A 162 11.81 -22.54 14.07
N LEU A 163 12.31 -23.49 13.27
CA LEU A 163 11.67 -23.92 12.04
C LEU A 163 10.58 -24.97 12.34
N THR A 164 9.41 -24.75 11.76
CA THR A 164 8.34 -25.74 11.81
C THR A 164 8.46 -26.78 10.70
N SER A 165 7.67 -27.83 10.73
CA SER A 165 7.73 -28.96 9.79
C SER A 165 6.38 -29.54 9.45
N ARG A 166 6.33 -30.33 8.38
CA ARG A 166 5.24 -31.27 8.08
C ARG A 166 5.23 -32.43 9.04
N SER A 167 4.16 -33.24 8.99
CA SER A 167 4.00 -34.46 9.82
C SER A 167 5.06 -35.54 9.56
N ASN A 168 5.72 -35.54 8.41
CA ASN A 168 6.84 -36.40 8.05
C ASN A 168 8.21 -35.82 8.42
N GLY A 169 8.25 -34.68 9.11
CA GLY A 169 9.49 -34.02 9.55
C GLY A 169 10.13 -33.09 8.51
N THR A 170 9.65 -33.05 7.26
CA THR A 170 10.21 -32.16 6.25
C THR A 170 9.85 -30.70 6.52
N LYS A 171 10.79 -29.77 6.28
CA LYS A 171 10.66 -28.35 6.60
C LYS A 171 10.54 -27.46 5.34
N ILE A 172 11.00 -27.95 4.19
CA ILE A 172 11.10 -27.17 2.96
C ILE A 172 9.75 -27.12 2.25
N VAL A 173 9.30 -25.92 1.98
CA VAL A 173 8.15 -25.61 1.10
C VAL A 173 8.70 -25.00 -0.18
N LYS A 174 8.26 -25.50 -1.32
CA LYS A 174 8.61 -24.92 -2.63
C LYS A 174 7.70 -23.74 -2.93
N GLU A 175 8.32 -22.59 -3.18
CA GLU A 175 7.65 -21.39 -3.68
C GLU A 175 8.26 -21.03 -5.04
N GLY A 176 7.58 -21.45 -6.11
CA GLY A 176 8.15 -21.42 -7.45
C GLY A 176 9.42 -22.29 -7.53
N ILE A 177 10.55 -21.67 -7.85
CA ILE A 177 11.86 -22.34 -7.92
C ILE A 177 12.65 -22.29 -6.60
N HIS A 178 12.12 -21.60 -5.58
CA HIS A 178 12.83 -21.32 -4.35
C HIS A 178 12.46 -22.31 -3.23
N ASP A 179 13.46 -22.74 -2.48
CA ASP A 179 13.30 -23.49 -1.25
C ASP A 179 13.08 -22.54 -0.07
N ARG A 180 11.90 -22.64 0.55
CA ARG A 180 11.50 -21.83 1.71
C ARG A 180 11.34 -22.67 2.95
N VAL A 181 11.55 -22.05 4.10
CA VAL A 181 11.22 -22.58 5.43
C VAL A 181 10.37 -21.55 6.16
N TRP A 182 9.60 -22.01 7.14
CA TRP A 182 8.83 -21.14 8.02
C TRP A 182 9.33 -21.20 9.45
N LEU A 183 9.52 -20.01 10.02
CA LEU A 183 9.65 -19.85 11.46
C LEU A 183 8.31 -20.24 12.09
N ASN A 184 8.36 -20.97 13.19
CA ASN A 184 7.17 -21.42 13.89
C ASN A 184 6.42 -20.26 14.56
N PRO A 185 5.25 -19.82 14.05
CA PRO A 185 4.52 -18.69 14.61
C PRO A 185 3.97 -18.95 16.03
N PHE A 186 4.06 -20.18 16.52
CA PHE A 186 3.61 -20.56 17.87
C PHE A 186 4.75 -20.54 18.90
N HIS A 187 6.00 -20.52 18.43
CA HIS A 187 7.17 -20.53 19.31
C HIS A 187 7.39 -19.13 19.94
N PRO A 188 7.51 -19.00 21.26
CA PRO A 188 7.59 -17.71 21.94
C PRO A 188 8.76 -16.84 21.49
N ASP A 189 9.94 -17.44 21.25
CA ASP A 189 11.12 -16.69 20.80
C ASP A 189 10.96 -16.18 19.37
N VAL A 190 10.28 -16.93 18.49
CA VAL A 190 9.94 -16.48 17.14
C VAL A 190 8.97 -15.31 17.20
N GLN A 191 7.93 -15.42 18.01
CA GLN A 191 6.96 -14.35 18.20
C GLN A 191 7.62 -13.09 18.75
N LYS A 192 8.53 -13.26 19.73
CA LYS A 192 9.30 -12.14 20.28
C LYS A 192 10.18 -11.49 19.20
N PHE A 193 10.89 -12.28 18.41
CA PHE A 193 11.77 -11.79 17.35
C PHE A 193 11.00 -10.97 16.31
N ILE A 194 9.89 -11.52 15.77
CA ILE A 194 9.07 -10.83 14.78
C ILE A 194 8.45 -9.57 15.37
N GLN A 195 7.90 -9.63 16.58
CA GLN A 195 7.35 -8.45 17.26
C GLN A 195 8.42 -7.39 17.53
N ASP A 196 9.61 -7.77 17.95
CA ASP A 196 10.71 -6.84 18.22
C ASP A 196 11.16 -6.12 16.93
N LEU A 197 11.21 -6.81 15.76
CA LEU A 197 11.50 -6.18 14.46
C LEU A 197 10.43 -5.14 14.09
N ILE A 198 9.15 -5.50 14.26
CA ILE A 198 8.03 -4.61 13.98
C ILE A 198 8.07 -3.37 14.88
N VAL A 199 8.24 -3.58 16.19
CA VAL A 199 8.31 -2.48 17.19
C VAL A 199 9.54 -1.60 16.95
N GLU A 200 10.68 -2.17 16.51
CA GLU A 200 11.88 -1.41 16.15
C GLU A 200 11.59 -0.43 15.01
N ILE A 201 10.88 -0.88 13.95
CA ILE A 201 10.46 -0.02 12.84
C ILE A 201 9.53 1.10 13.35
N VAL A 202 8.45 0.73 14.03
CA VAL A 202 7.42 1.68 14.50
C VAL A 202 7.98 2.74 15.44
N ARG A 203 9.01 2.38 16.24
CA ARG A 203 9.64 3.29 17.21
C ARG A 203 10.65 4.24 16.57
N ASN A 204 11.42 3.75 15.61
CA ASN A 204 12.61 4.47 15.13
C ASN A 204 12.34 5.30 13.86
N TYR A 205 11.23 5.05 13.16
CA TYR A 205 10.92 5.73 11.91
C TYR A 205 9.57 6.44 11.97
N ASP A 206 9.49 7.58 11.32
CA ASP A 206 8.23 8.34 11.22
C ASP A 206 7.34 7.79 10.09
N ILE A 207 7.04 6.50 10.16
CA ILE A 207 6.15 5.80 9.23
C ILE A 207 4.68 6.11 9.51
N ASP A 208 3.84 6.01 8.50
CA ASP A 208 2.38 6.20 8.62
C ASP A 208 1.65 4.92 9.02
N GLY A 209 2.22 3.78 8.71
CA GLY A 209 1.67 2.46 9.03
C GLY A 209 2.68 1.36 8.86
N ILE A 210 2.25 0.11 9.01
CA ILE A 210 3.00 -1.10 8.69
C ILE A 210 2.07 -2.12 8.06
N GLN A 211 2.54 -2.82 7.02
CA GLN A 211 1.74 -3.77 6.25
C GLN A 211 2.27 -5.20 6.36
N PHE A 212 1.34 -6.14 6.50
CA PHE A 212 1.59 -7.59 6.46
C PHE A 212 0.84 -8.23 5.29
N ASP A 213 1.24 -9.44 4.90
CA ASP A 213 0.55 -10.26 3.91
C ASP A 213 0.35 -11.71 4.40
N ASP A 214 0.08 -12.66 3.48
CA ASP A 214 -0.17 -14.06 3.83
C ASP A 214 1.04 -14.74 4.47
N HIS A 215 2.27 -14.27 4.25
CA HIS A 215 3.46 -14.82 4.88
C HIS A 215 3.54 -14.52 6.38
N PHE A 216 2.67 -13.64 6.90
CA PHE A 216 2.40 -13.50 8.33
C PHE A 216 1.55 -14.66 8.89
N GLY A 217 1.15 -15.58 8.03
CA GLY A 217 0.51 -16.85 8.31
C GLY A 217 1.49 -18.02 8.27
N LEU A 218 0.93 -19.23 8.22
CA LEU A 218 1.66 -20.48 8.17
C LEU A 218 1.07 -21.38 7.08
N PRO A 219 1.87 -21.93 6.13
CA PRO A 219 1.39 -22.95 5.22
C PRO A 219 0.67 -24.07 5.97
N SER A 220 -0.55 -24.38 5.54
CA SER A 220 -1.44 -25.28 6.27
C SER A 220 -0.90 -26.71 6.45
N GLU A 221 0.05 -27.11 5.61
CA GLU A 221 0.77 -28.38 5.73
C GLU A 221 1.83 -28.44 6.84
N LEU A 222 2.19 -27.31 7.46
CA LEU A 222 3.17 -27.18 8.52
C LEU A 222 2.50 -27.13 9.91
N GLY A 223 3.33 -27.08 10.94
CA GLY A 223 2.89 -27.04 12.35
C GLY A 223 3.01 -28.35 13.08
N TYR A 224 3.78 -29.29 12.56
CA TYR A 224 3.98 -30.62 13.19
C TYR A 224 5.34 -30.78 13.89
N ASP A 225 6.04 -29.67 14.11
CA ASP A 225 7.24 -29.69 14.94
C ASP A 225 6.93 -30.04 16.41
N ALA A 226 7.94 -30.50 17.13
CA ALA A 226 7.78 -31.01 18.49
C ALA A 226 7.14 -29.99 19.45
N TYR A 227 7.50 -28.69 19.32
CA TYR A 227 6.95 -27.64 20.15
C TYR A 227 5.44 -27.48 19.93
N THR A 228 5.03 -27.36 18.67
CA THR A 228 3.62 -27.16 18.28
C THR A 228 2.76 -28.36 18.69
N VAL A 229 3.25 -29.57 18.45
CA VAL A 229 2.53 -30.80 18.85
C VAL A 229 2.39 -30.88 20.37
N ALA A 230 3.45 -30.52 21.15
CA ALA A 230 3.36 -30.49 22.59
C ALA A 230 2.37 -29.44 23.11
N LEU A 231 2.36 -28.25 22.51
CA LEU A 231 1.42 -27.17 22.83
C LEU A 231 -0.02 -27.60 22.57
N TYR A 232 -0.29 -28.20 21.41
CA TYR A 232 -1.61 -28.72 21.07
C TYR A 232 -2.08 -29.78 22.08
N LYS A 233 -1.24 -30.79 22.38
CA LYS A 233 -1.54 -31.82 23.36
C LYS A 233 -1.86 -31.26 24.74
N LYS A 234 -1.09 -30.26 25.19
CA LYS A 234 -1.33 -29.59 26.47
C LYS A 234 -2.73 -28.97 26.54
N GLU A 235 -3.18 -28.35 25.44
CA GLU A 235 -4.50 -27.70 25.36
C GLU A 235 -5.65 -28.65 25.08
N HIS A 236 -5.36 -29.90 24.61
CA HIS A 236 -6.35 -30.91 24.24
C HIS A 236 -6.25 -32.19 25.08
N ARG A 237 -5.92 -32.08 26.38
CA ARG A 237 -5.89 -33.19 27.35
C ARG A 237 -5.05 -34.38 26.88
N GLY A 238 -3.92 -34.11 26.22
CA GLY A 238 -3.01 -35.13 25.71
C GLY A 238 -3.32 -35.67 24.29
N LYS A 239 -4.43 -35.28 23.68
CA LYS A 239 -4.79 -35.66 22.32
C LYS A 239 -3.77 -35.06 21.32
N ALA A 240 -3.22 -35.88 20.44
CA ALA A 240 -2.35 -35.42 19.37
C ALA A 240 -3.17 -34.71 18.27
N PRO A 241 -2.57 -33.76 17.52
CA PRO A 241 -3.23 -33.18 16.35
C PRO A 241 -3.48 -34.25 15.28
N SER A 242 -4.46 -33.99 14.44
CA SER A 242 -4.73 -34.82 13.25
C SER A 242 -3.49 -34.90 12.35
N LYS A 243 -3.24 -36.05 11.73
CA LYS A 243 -2.23 -36.20 10.68
C LYS A 243 -2.64 -35.56 9.34
N ASN A 244 -3.95 -35.33 9.16
CA ASN A 244 -4.46 -34.58 8.03
C ASN A 244 -4.27 -33.07 8.31
N PRO A 245 -3.45 -32.35 7.53
CA PRO A 245 -3.22 -30.91 7.73
C PRO A 245 -4.49 -30.06 7.48
N GLU A 246 -5.47 -30.58 6.73
CA GLU A 246 -6.74 -29.94 6.41
C GLU A 246 -7.85 -30.26 7.43
N ASP A 247 -7.56 -31.02 8.48
CA ASP A 247 -8.53 -31.29 9.55
C ASP A 247 -9.09 -29.98 10.11
N PRO A 248 -10.42 -29.79 10.14
CA PRO A 248 -11.02 -28.48 10.50
C PRO A 248 -10.68 -28.02 11.93
N GLU A 249 -10.52 -28.94 12.91
CA GLU A 249 -10.15 -28.59 14.27
C GLU A 249 -8.69 -28.13 14.31
N TRP A 250 -7.82 -28.84 13.60
CA TRP A 250 -6.39 -28.52 13.52
C TRP A 250 -6.11 -27.21 12.77
N VAL A 251 -6.79 -26.97 11.65
CA VAL A 251 -6.76 -25.70 10.89
C VAL A 251 -7.21 -24.56 11.79
N ARG A 252 -8.38 -24.67 12.40
CA ARG A 252 -8.95 -23.64 13.25
C ARG A 252 -8.06 -23.30 14.45
N TRP A 253 -7.47 -24.33 15.10
CA TRP A 253 -6.59 -24.10 16.26
C TRP A 253 -5.34 -23.32 15.86
N ARG A 254 -4.67 -23.71 14.78
CA ARG A 254 -3.48 -22.99 14.27
C ARG A 254 -3.80 -21.55 13.85
N ALA A 255 -4.86 -21.35 13.09
CA ALA A 255 -5.32 -20.02 12.68
C ALA A 255 -5.68 -19.13 13.87
N ASN A 256 -6.29 -19.70 14.93
CA ASN A 256 -6.55 -18.96 16.17
C ASN A 256 -5.27 -18.54 16.88
N LYS A 257 -4.24 -19.39 16.92
CA LYS A 257 -2.93 -19.04 17.50
C LYS A 257 -2.25 -17.90 16.72
N ILE A 258 -2.35 -17.88 15.40
CA ILE A 258 -1.86 -16.77 14.57
C ILE A 258 -2.67 -15.51 14.86
N THR A 259 -3.99 -15.60 14.97
CA THR A 259 -4.85 -14.48 15.38
C THR A 259 -4.46 -13.93 16.76
N ASP A 260 -4.13 -14.79 17.73
CA ASP A 260 -3.69 -14.34 19.05
C ASP A 260 -2.33 -13.64 18.99
N PHE A 261 -1.46 -14.05 18.08
CA PHE A 261 -0.21 -13.32 17.81
C PHE A 261 -0.48 -11.98 17.14
N MET A 262 -1.38 -11.91 16.14
CA MET A 262 -1.79 -10.67 15.49
C MET A 262 -2.35 -9.66 16.50
N LYS A 263 -3.16 -10.08 17.47
CA LYS A 263 -3.63 -9.20 18.57
C LYS A 263 -2.49 -8.58 19.35
N ARG A 264 -1.46 -9.38 19.69
CA ARG A 264 -0.29 -8.89 20.43
C ARG A 264 0.53 -7.90 19.62
N VAL A 265 0.73 -8.18 18.32
CA VAL A 265 1.42 -7.29 17.40
C VAL A 265 0.66 -5.98 17.26
N PHE A 266 -0.65 -6.03 17.02
CA PHE A 266 -1.49 -4.84 16.96
C PHE A 266 -1.38 -3.99 18.23
N THR A 267 -1.52 -4.62 19.40
CA THR A 267 -1.38 -3.93 20.69
C THR A 267 0.02 -3.30 20.84
N ALA A 268 1.08 -4.01 20.47
CA ALA A 268 2.44 -3.50 20.55
C ALA A 268 2.67 -2.30 19.62
N ILE A 269 2.14 -2.33 18.40
CA ILE A 269 2.18 -1.22 17.45
C ILE A 269 1.46 0.00 18.06
N LYS A 270 0.21 -0.18 18.47
CA LYS A 270 -0.63 0.92 19.02
C LYS A 270 -0.10 1.51 20.31
N THR A 271 0.53 0.70 21.16
CA THR A 271 1.21 1.17 22.37
C THR A 271 2.47 1.97 22.04
N THR A 272 3.18 1.61 20.97
CA THR A 272 4.41 2.30 20.55
C THR A 272 4.11 3.59 19.81
N LYS A 273 3.18 3.58 18.85
CA LYS A 273 2.73 4.75 18.05
C LYS A 273 1.24 4.58 17.75
N LYS A 274 0.39 5.30 18.50
CA LYS A 274 -1.07 5.19 18.42
C LYS A 274 -1.63 5.37 17.00
N ASN A 275 -1.05 6.30 16.25
CA ASN A 275 -1.50 6.64 14.90
C ASN A 275 -0.81 5.82 13.79
N CYS A 276 0.04 4.85 14.11
CA CYS A 276 0.61 3.95 13.12
C CYS A 276 -0.47 3.00 12.61
N LEU A 277 -0.78 3.06 11.32
CA LEU A 277 -1.80 2.25 10.67
C LEU A 277 -1.37 0.79 10.60
N VAL A 278 -2.28 -0.13 10.87
CA VAL A 278 -2.06 -1.56 10.66
C VAL A 278 -2.77 -1.99 9.38
N SER A 279 -1.98 -2.24 8.34
CA SER A 279 -2.41 -2.65 7.01
C SER A 279 -2.18 -4.14 6.78
N VAL A 280 -3.08 -4.79 6.04
CA VAL A 280 -2.88 -6.16 5.56
C VAL A 280 -3.11 -6.22 4.06
N ALA A 281 -2.23 -6.90 3.35
CA ALA A 281 -2.32 -7.11 1.90
C ALA A 281 -2.40 -8.62 1.57
N PRO A 282 -3.47 -9.32 1.96
CA PRO A 282 -3.60 -10.76 1.77
C PRO A 282 -4.18 -11.11 0.40
N ASN A 283 -4.11 -12.38 0.04
CA ASN A 283 -4.96 -12.98 -0.99
C ASN A 283 -6.44 -13.01 -0.55
N PRO A 284 -7.39 -13.38 -1.43
CA PRO A 284 -8.79 -13.61 -1.05
C PRO A 284 -8.91 -14.56 0.14
N GLN A 285 -9.87 -14.31 1.05
CA GLN A 285 -10.00 -14.96 2.36
C GLN A 285 -9.89 -16.48 2.30
N ARG A 286 -10.56 -17.11 1.35
CA ARG A 286 -10.51 -18.56 1.22
C ARG A 286 -9.08 -19.06 1.03
N PHE A 287 -8.32 -18.43 0.14
CA PHE A 287 -6.93 -18.80 -0.13
C PHE A 287 -6.04 -18.52 1.10
N SER A 288 -6.11 -17.32 1.68
CA SER A 288 -5.33 -16.95 2.86
C SER A 288 -5.59 -17.88 4.04
N TYR A 289 -6.84 -18.25 4.28
CA TYR A 289 -7.22 -19.14 5.38
C TYR A 289 -6.83 -20.59 5.14
N GLU A 290 -7.17 -21.15 3.96
CA GLU A 290 -6.96 -22.57 3.66
C GLU A 290 -5.48 -22.92 3.45
N TYR A 291 -4.70 -22.01 2.82
CA TYR A 291 -3.31 -22.29 2.50
C TYR A 291 -2.31 -21.70 3.48
N PHE A 292 -2.63 -20.57 4.12
CA PHE A 292 -1.72 -19.86 5.03
C PHE A 292 -2.24 -19.67 6.46
N LEU A 293 -3.42 -20.19 6.80
CA LEU A 293 -4.04 -20.03 8.12
C LEU A 293 -4.18 -18.57 8.55
N ALA A 294 -4.11 -17.65 7.59
CA ALA A 294 -4.24 -16.20 7.78
C ALA A 294 -5.72 -15.82 7.66
N ASP A 295 -6.39 -15.69 8.80
CA ASP A 295 -7.82 -15.39 8.90
C ASP A 295 -8.04 -13.87 8.96
N TRP A 296 -7.76 -13.18 7.82
CA TRP A 296 -7.87 -11.73 7.78
C TRP A 296 -9.31 -11.24 7.99
N GLN A 297 -10.32 -12.00 7.62
CA GLN A 297 -11.72 -11.67 7.91
C GLN A 297 -11.95 -11.61 9.43
N LYS A 298 -11.42 -12.55 10.18
CA LYS A 298 -11.49 -12.52 11.63
C LYS A 298 -10.65 -11.39 12.22
N TRP A 299 -9.47 -11.10 11.67
CA TRP A 299 -8.64 -10.00 12.14
C TRP A 299 -9.35 -8.66 11.94
N GLU A 300 -9.98 -8.46 10.77
CA GLU A 300 -10.79 -7.28 10.48
C GLU A 300 -11.94 -7.15 11.49
N ARG A 301 -12.73 -8.22 11.70
CA ARG A 301 -13.87 -8.24 12.64
C ARG A 301 -13.46 -7.98 14.10
N LEU A 302 -12.23 -8.27 14.48
CA LEU A 302 -11.66 -8.00 15.80
C LEU A 302 -11.04 -6.60 15.91
N GLY A 303 -11.11 -5.77 14.86
CA GLY A 303 -10.51 -4.44 14.83
C GLY A 303 -8.98 -4.44 14.82
N LEU A 304 -8.35 -5.50 14.29
CA LEU A 304 -6.90 -5.64 14.20
C LEU A 304 -6.34 -5.20 12.85
N VAL A 305 -7.20 -4.81 11.92
CA VAL A 305 -6.87 -4.35 10.57
C VAL A 305 -7.56 -3.02 10.35
N GLU A 306 -6.79 -2.01 9.97
CA GLU A 306 -7.29 -0.65 9.71
C GLU A 306 -7.25 -0.31 8.21
N GLU A 307 -6.46 -1.03 7.42
CA GLU A 307 -6.42 -0.98 5.97
C GLU A 307 -6.34 -2.40 5.41
N LEU A 308 -7.17 -2.71 4.42
CA LEU A 308 -7.13 -3.96 3.68
C LEU A 308 -6.83 -3.68 2.20
N VAL A 309 -5.72 -4.24 1.69
CA VAL A 309 -5.32 -4.12 0.27
C VAL A 309 -5.30 -5.53 -0.33
N LEU A 310 -6.46 -6.00 -0.81
CA LEU A 310 -6.61 -7.37 -1.31
C LEU A 310 -5.83 -7.59 -2.59
N GLN A 311 -4.95 -8.59 -2.62
CA GLN A 311 -4.17 -9.00 -3.80
C GLN A 311 -5.05 -9.83 -4.75
N ILE A 312 -5.71 -9.16 -5.69
CA ILE A 312 -6.56 -9.83 -6.70
C ILE A 312 -5.81 -9.89 -8.03
N TYR A 313 -4.83 -10.78 -8.10
CA TYR A 313 -3.98 -10.98 -9.27
C TYR A 313 -4.66 -11.96 -10.25
N ARG A 314 -5.59 -11.45 -11.05
CA ARG A 314 -6.36 -12.24 -12.02
C ARG A 314 -6.21 -11.66 -13.42
N ASP A 315 -5.98 -12.53 -14.42
CA ASP A 315 -5.88 -12.11 -15.82
C ASP A 315 -7.27 -11.92 -16.44
N ASP A 316 -8.20 -12.80 -16.11
CA ASP A 316 -9.59 -12.72 -16.58
C ASP A 316 -10.38 -11.68 -15.79
N LEU A 317 -11.02 -10.75 -16.50
CA LEU A 317 -11.77 -9.66 -15.89
C LEU A 317 -13.02 -10.14 -15.14
N ASN A 318 -13.68 -11.20 -15.61
CA ASN A 318 -14.88 -11.73 -14.94
C ASN A 318 -14.49 -12.43 -13.63
N VAL A 319 -13.39 -13.18 -13.64
CA VAL A 319 -12.82 -13.76 -12.42
C VAL A 319 -12.41 -12.67 -11.44
N PHE A 320 -11.75 -11.61 -11.93
CA PHE A 320 -11.40 -10.43 -11.11
C PHE A 320 -12.65 -9.82 -10.47
N ILE A 321 -13.70 -9.57 -11.25
CA ILE A 321 -14.96 -9.00 -10.76
C ILE A 321 -15.60 -9.92 -9.71
N LYS A 322 -15.60 -11.24 -9.92
CA LYS A 322 -16.14 -12.20 -8.97
C LYS A 322 -15.46 -12.12 -7.61
N GLU A 323 -14.14 -11.96 -7.58
CA GLU A 323 -13.37 -11.79 -6.32
C GLU A 323 -13.79 -10.51 -5.56
N LEU A 324 -14.11 -9.42 -6.28
CA LEU A 324 -14.59 -8.18 -5.68
C LEU A 324 -15.96 -8.31 -5.00
N GLU A 325 -16.73 -9.29 -5.39
CA GLU A 325 -18.14 -9.47 -4.97
C GLU A 325 -18.32 -10.50 -3.85
N TYR A 326 -17.25 -11.11 -3.35
CA TYR A 326 -17.36 -12.08 -2.24
C TYR A 326 -17.94 -11.43 -0.97
N PRO A 327 -18.75 -12.18 -0.19
CA PRO A 327 -19.43 -11.68 0.98
C PRO A 327 -18.48 -11.05 2.01
N GLU A 328 -17.34 -11.67 2.27
CA GLU A 328 -16.32 -11.18 3.21
C GLU A 328 -15.71 -9.85 2.78
N VAL A 329 -15.53 -9.64 1.46
CA VAL A 329 -15.04 -8.37 0.90
C VAL A 329 -16.09 -7.27 1.09
N LYS A 330 -17.38 -7.58 0.81
CA LYS A 330 -18.49 -6.65 1.02
C LYS A 330 -18.63 -6.28 2.49
N THR A 331 -18.49 -7.27 3.37
CA THR A 331 -18.54 -7.04 4.82
C THR A 331 -17.38 -6.15 5.27
N ALA A 332 -16.14 -6.44 4.91
CA ALA A 332 -14.99 -5.62 5.30
C ALA A 332 -15.16 -4.15 4.83
N ARG A 333 -15.66 -3.93 3.61
CA ARG A 333 -15.89 -2.58 3.07
C ARG A 333 -16.95 -1.78 3.82
N SER A 334 -17.82 -2.41 4.57
CA SER A 334 -18.79 -1.67 5.41
C SER A 334 -18.19 -1.15 6.72
N HIS A 335 -16.97 -1.57 7.06
CA HIS A 335 -16.29 -1.22 8.31
C HIS A 335 -15.00 -0.43 8.11
N ILE A 336 -14.16 -0.87 7.17
CA ILE A 336 -12.85 -0.28 6.89
C ILE A 336 -12.70 0.02 5.39
N PRO A 337 -11.82 0.94 5.02
CA PRO A 337 -11.42 1.12 3.63
C PRO A 337 -10.75 -0.15 3.09
N VAL A 338 -11.29 -0.66 1.98
CA VAL A 338 -10.73 -1.80 1.24
C VAL A 338 -10.26 -1.32 -0.11
N SER A 339 -9.00 -1.52 -0.40
CA SER A 339 -8.35 -1.25 -1.70
C SER A 339 -7.97 -2.56 -2.37
N ILE A 340 -7.72 -2.52 -3.68
CA ILE A 340 -7.41 -3.70 -4.47
C ILE A 340 -5.98 -3.64 -5.00
N GLY A 341 -5.20 -4.68 -4.68
CA GLY A 341 -3.91 -4.94 -5.28
C GLY A 341 -4.07 -5.49 -6.70
N ILE A 342 -3.45 -4.82 -7.67
CA ILE A 342 -3.48 -5.19 -9.08
C ILE A 342 -2.06 -5.49 -9.54
N ILE A 343 -1.87 -6.66 -10.15
CA ILE A 343 -0.59 -7.01 -10.77
C ILE A 343 -0.43 -6.26 -12.10
N THR A 344 0.72 -5.61 -12.30
CA THR A 344 0.99 -4.80 -13.50
C THR A 344 2.02 -5.41 -14.44
N GLY A 345 2.58 -6.55 -14.05
CA GLY A 345 3.53 -7.35 -14.81
C GLY A 345 4.46 -8.12 -13.88
N LEU A 346 5.11 -9.14 -14.43
CA LEU A 346 6.24 -9.86 -13.83
C LEU A 346 7.33 -9.96 -14.88
N LYS A 347 8.56 -10.26 -14.46
CA LYS A 347 9.71 -10.42 -15.37
C LYS A 347 9.41 -11.31 -16.58
N ASN A 348 8.60 -12.35 -16.38
CA ASN A 348 8.26 -13.32 -17.41
C ASN A 348 6.79 -13.20 -17.87
N LYS A 349 6.06 -12.17 -17.44
CA LYS A 349 4.64 -11.99 -17.76
C LYS A 349 4.31 -10.52 -17.97
N SER A 350 4.11 -10.15 -19.23
CA SER A 350 3.62 -8.81 -19.60
C SER A 350 2.11 -8.73 -19.40
N ILE A 351 1.64 -7.64 -18.78
CA ILE A 351 0.20 -7.33 -18.64
C ILE A 351 -0.10 -6.05 -19.43
N PRO A 352 -1.00 -6.09 -20.42
CA PRO A 352 -1.38 -4.90 -21.19
C PRO A 352 -2.00 -3.82 -20.31
N PHE A 353 -1.66 -2.55 -20.55
CA PHE A 353 -2.19 -1.44 -19.76
C PHE A 353 -3.72 -1.35 -19.83
N ALA A 354 -4.31 -1.69 -20.96
CA ALA A 354 -5.77 -1.74 -21.11
C ALA A 354 -6.45 -2.70 -20.10
N GLN A 355 -5.83 -3.84 -19.78
CA GLN A 355 -6.32 -4.74 -18.75
C GLN A 355 -6.27 -4.09 -17.36
N ILE A 356 -5.16 -3.44 -17.03
CA ILE A 356 -4.98 -2.69 -15.76
C ILE A 356 -6.06 -1.61 -15.66
N GLN A 357 -6.25 -0.84 -16.73
CA GLN A 357 -7.25 0.23 -16.79
C GLN A 357 -8.67 -0.31 -16.56
N ASN A 358 -9.02 -1.42 -17.20
CA ASN A 358 -10.32 -2.07 -17.00
C ASN A 358 -10.51 -2.52 -15.55
N GLN A 359 -9.49 -3.12 -14.93
CA GLN A 359 -9.55 -3.54 -13.53
C GLN A 359 -9.72 -2.35 -12.59
N VAL A 360 -8.93 -1.27 -12.77
CA VAL A 360 -9.07 -0.02 -12.00
C VAL A 360 -10.49 0.55 -12.14
N GLN A 361 -11.05 0.55 -13.37
CA GLN A 361 -12.40 1.05 -13.58
C GLN A 361 -13.43 0.19 -12.83
N LYS A 362 -13.29 -1.15 -12.81
CA LYS A 362 -14.20 -2.04 -12.05
C LYS A 362 -14.11 -1.86 -10.54
N VAL A 363 -12.93 -1.52 -10.03
CA VAL A 363 -12.72 -1.14 -8.62
C VAL A 363 -13.45 0.17 -8.31
N ARG A 364 -13.29 1.18 -9.17
CA ARG A 364 -13.95 2.49 -9.04
C ARG A 364 -15.47 2.42 -9.15
N ASP A 365 -15.99 1.64 -10.12
CA ASP A 365 -17.44 1.41 -10.31
C ASP A 365 -18.12 0.83 -9.07
N ARG A 366 -17.34 0.19 -8.19
CA ARG A 366 -17.81 -0.45 -6.96
C ARG A 366 -17.49 0.33 -5.69
N ASN A 367 -16.96 1.54 -5.83
CA ASN A 367 -16.61 2.42 -4.69
C ASN A 367 -15.66 1.76 -3.67
N PHE A 368 -14.65 1.03 -4.13
CA PHE A 368 -13.53 0.65 -3.29
C PHE A 368 -12.70 1.87 -2.92
N ALA A 369 -11.94 1.78 -1.82
CA ALA A 369 -11.12 2.88 -1.33
C ALA A 369 -9.97 3.26 -2.29
N GLY A 370 -9.60 2.37 -3.21
CA GLY A 370 -8.60 2.64 -4.24
C GLY A 370 -7.91 1.39 -4.75
N VAL A 371 -6.72 1.58 -5.30
CA VAL A 371 -5.89 0.51 -5.88
C VAL A 371 -4.45 0.64 -5.44
N SER A 372 -3.74 -0.49 -5.38
CA SER A 372 -2.29 -0.54 -5.26
C SER A 372 -1.70 -1.44 -6.34
N PHE A 373 -0.59 -1.03 -6.95
CA PHE A 373 0.01 -1.77 -8.06
C PHE A 373 1.21 -2.60 -7.59
N PHE A 374 1.19 -3.86 -7.95
CA PHE A 374 2.30 -4.76 -7.73
C PHE A 374 3.05 -4.93 -9.07
N PHE A 375 4.22 -4.38 -9.20
CA PHE A 375 5.07 -3.57 -8.33
C PHE A 375 5.70 -2.43 -9.14
N TYR A 376 6.56 -1.58 -8.54
CA TYR A 376 7.08 -0.37 -9.18
C TYR A 376 7.73 -0.64 -10.54
N GLU A 377 8.64 -1.61 -10.63
CA GLU A 377 9.34 -1.89 -11.90
C GLU A 377 8.38 -2.37 -13.00
N SER A 378 7.34 -3.11 -12.65
CA SER A 378 6.39 -3.62 -13.62
C SER A 378 5.43 -2.56 -14.18
N LEU A 379 5.38 -1.38 -13.57
CA LEU A 379 4.70 -0.22 -14.17
C LEU A 379 5.38 0.24 -15.45
N TRP A 380 6.69 -0.02 -15.62
CA TRP A 380 7.51 0.54 -16.69
C TRP A 380 8.17 -0.50 -17.57
N ASN A 381 8.80 -1.53 -16.97
CA ASN A 381 9.86 -2.33 -17.59
C ASN A 381 9.44 -3.73 -18.04
N PHE A 382 8.38 -4.31 -17.47
CA PHE A 382 7.95 -5.69 -17.76
C PHE A 382 6.70 -5.74 -18.63
N SER A 383 6.66 -4.90 -19.66
CA SER A 383 5.52 -4.76 -20.56
C SER A 383 6.00 -4.72 -22.02
N LYS A 384 5.10 -5.06 -22.93
CA LYS A 384 5.29 -4.85 -24.37
C LYS A 384 5.15 -3.39 -24.76
N GLU A 385 4.42 -2.60 -23.98
CA GLU A 385 4.28 -1.16 -24.16
C GLU A 385 5.53 -0.46 -23.61
N SER A 386 5.94 0.64 -24.25
CA SER A 386 7.08 1.42 -23.76
C SER A 386 6.74 2.13 -22.44
N ALA A 387 7.76 2.41 -21.64
CA ALA A 387 7.60 3.13 -20.39
C ALA A 387 6.91 4.50 -20.56
N SER A 388 7.15 5.21 -21.68
CA SER A 388 6.51 6.48 -21.98
C SER A 388 5.00 6.33 -22.25
N VAL A 389 4.59 5.28 -22.98
CA VAL A 389 3.17 4.97 -23.23
C VAL A 389 2.46 4.66 -21.92
N ARG A 390 3.07 3.85 -21.05
CA ARG A 390 2.50 3.50 -19.74
C ARG A 390 2.42 4.72 -18.82
N GLN A 391 3.43 5.59 -18.84
CA GLN A 391 3.42 6.83 -18.08
C GLN A 391 2.27 7.76 -18.54
N ALA A 392 2.12 7.98 -19.85
CA ALA A 392 1.02 8.78 -20.38
C ALA A 392 -0.36 8.17 -20.04
N SER A 393 -0.44 6.84 -19.98
CA SER A 393 -1.66 6.14 -19.60
C SER A 393 -1.98 6.28 -18.10
N LEU A 394 -0.99 6.26 -17.24
CA LEU A 394 -1.14 6.54 -15.81
C LEU A 394 -1.55 8.00 -15.55
N GLN A 395 -0.98 8.98 -16.27
CA GLN A 395 -1.37 10.38 -16.18
C GLN A 395 -2.86 10.58 -16.55
N LYS A 396 -3.34 9.86 -17.57
CA LYS A 396 -4.77 9.87 -17.94
C LYS A 396 -5.64 9.17 -16.90
N MET A 397 -5.15 8.13 -16.27
CA MET A 397 -5.87 7.38 -15.23
C MET A 397 -5.98 8.15 -13.92
N PHE A 398 -4.96 8.94 -13.57
CA PHE A 398 -4.86 9.76 -12.38
C PHE A 398 -4.57 11.22 -12.73
N PRO A 399 -5.55 11.95 -13.37
CA PRO A 399 -5.29 13.28 -13.92
C PRO A 399 -5.11 14.38 -12.87
N THR A 400 -5.55 14.12 -11.63
CA THR A 400 -5.48 15.07 -10.50
C THR A 400 -5.07 14.35 -9.24
N PRO A 401 -4.46 15.02 -8.26
CA PRO A 401 -4.17 14.45 -6.95
C PRO A 401 -5.43 13.87 -6.27
N ALA A 402 -5.24 12.90 -5.42
CA ALA A 402 -6.28 12.35 -4.55
C ALA A 402 -5.77 12.31 -3.11
N ASN A 403 -6.65 12.62 -2.16
CA ASN A 403 -6.33 12.47 -0.75
C ASN A 403 -6.25 10.98 -0.40
N TYR A 404 -5.27 10.63 0.43
CA TYR A 404 -5.26 9.34 1.07
C TYR A 404 -6.55 9.16 1.90
N PRO A 405 -7.24 8.01 1.82
CA PRO A 405 -8.42 7.77 2.63
C PRO A 405 -8.09 7.91 4.13
N ASN A 406 -8.92 8.63 4.87
CA ASN A 406 -8.73 8.73 6.32
C ASN A 406 -9.13 7.40 7.00
N LEU A 407 -8.15 6.55 7.20
CA LEU A 407 -8.32 5.21 7.75
C LEU A 407 -8.37 5.19 9.29
N LEU A 408 -7.87 6.26 9.92
CA LEU A 408 -7.86 6.39 11.38
C LEU A 408 -9.20 6.84 11.97
N ALA A 409 -10.20 7.08 11.14
CA ALA A 409 -11.55 7.46 11.59
C ALA A 409 -12.28 6.40 12.45
N GLY A 410 -11.65 5.24 12.60
CA GLY A 410 -12.05 4.17 13.50
C GLY A 410 -12.86 3.08 12.81
N TRP A 411 -12.47 1.84 13.09
CA TRP A 411 -13.27 0.66 12.79
C TRP A 411 -14.54 0.70 13.64
N LYS A 412 -15.67 0.43 13.02
CA LYS A 412 -16.96 0.28 13.72
C LYS A 412 -17.43 -1.15 13.51
N PRO A 413 -17.60 -1.93 14.58
CA PRO A 413 -18.12 -3.29 14.50
C PRO A 413 -19.57 -3.32 13.99
#